data_098d4f0076e7a36ae6a241219a290765
#
_entry.id   098d4f0076e7a36ae6a241219a290765
#
_cell.length_a   1.000
_cell.length_b   1.000
_cell.length_c   1.000
_cell.angle_alpha   90.00
_cell.angle_beta   90.00
_cell.angle_gamma   90.00
#
_symmetry.space_group_name_H-M   'P 1'
#
loop_
_entity.id
_entity.type
_entity.pdbx_description
1 polymer ?
#
loop_
_entity_poly.entity_id
_entity_poly.type
_entity_poly.pdbx_seq_one_letter_code
_entity_poly.pdbx_strand_id
1 'polypeptide(L)'
;MSRIEKNKENKKKKKALKIILIILLFIVIIIAAVFAGGYWYVNDKLGKMQQVEIKDEDLNIDQKVEESLNGYRNIAIFGVDSRSSNLGRGNRSDCIIIASINNQTKEVKLASVYRDTYVQIQGHGLDKINHAYSYGEAPLALGTLNTNLDLNVKEFVTVNFDSVAEAVDQLGGIKMTITDAEVKYINGYIEETSNVTGKDSNKITSAGTYNLNGVQAVAYGRIRYTEGGDYKRTERMRDVIEAMLKKLQTKSIGEINSMLDSVLPKIYTNIDTGSIISEIPSIAKYKITDSIGWPYKTRGKTMTLWYGIPITLESNVVQLHKELFGEENYEASDKVKSISTQIVNKT
;
A
#
# COMPACT_ATOMS: atom_id res chain seq x y z
N MET A 1 -38.40 -0.34 -65.09
CA MET A 1 -37.12 0.21 -64.74
C MET A 1 -36.11 -0.03 -65.83
N SER A 2 -35.62 1.01 -66.51
CA SER A 2 -34.73 0.84 -67.65
C SER A 2 -33.33 0.31 -67.22
N ARG A 3 -32.65 -0.33 -68.12
CA ARG A 3 -31.30 -0.90 -67.93
C ARG A 3 -30.29 0.22 -67.43
N ILE A 4 -30.57 1.45 -67.79
CA ILE A 4 -29.80 2.66 -67.44
C ILE A 4 -30.04 3.03 -65.97
N GLU A 5 -31.26 2.94 -65.46
CA GLU A 5 -31.61 3.23 -64.06
C GLU A 5 -30.99 2.18 -63.11
N LYS A 6 -31.04 0.90 -63.45
CA LYS A 6 -30.38 -0.19 -62.71
C LYS A 6 -28.86 0.02 -62.59
N ASN A 7 -28.22 0.49 -63.67
CA ASN A 7 -26.79 0.75 -63.69
C ASN A 7 -26.40 2.00 -62.81
N LYS A 8 -27.23 3.04 -62.78
CA LYS A 8 -27.05 4.19 -61.91
C LYS A 8 -27.23 3.84 -60.42
N GLU A 9 -28.19 3.02 -60.09
CA GLU A 9 -28.45 2.55 -58.75
C GLU A 9 -27.31 1.67 -58.21
N ASN A 10 -26.82 0.73 -59.03
CA ASN A 10 -25.68 -0.11 -58.68
C ASN A 10 -24.37 0.69 -58.53
N LYS A 11 -24.15 1.76 -59.29
CA LYS A 11 -23.02 2.67 -59.09
C LYS A 11 -23.13 3.46 -57.77
N LYS A 12 -24.35 3.92 -57.40
CA LYS A 12 -24.59 4.60 -56.11
C LYS A 12 -24.38 3.64 -54.95
N LYS A 13 -24.89 2.38 -55.01
CA LYS A 13 -24.68 1.37 -53.97
C LYS A 13 -23.20 1.00 -53.80
N LYS A 14 -22.43 0.85 -54.88
CA LYS A 14 -20.98 0.60 -54.84
C LYS A 14 -20.23 1.80 -54.28
N LYS A 15 -20.65 3.03 -54.53
CA LYS A 15 -20.02 4.25 -53.96
C LYS A 15 -20.33 4.38 -52.48
N ALA A 16 -21.56 4.12 -52.04
CA ALA A 16 -21.95 4.06 -50.64
C ALA A 16 -21.19 2.98 -49.86
N LEU A 17 -21.06 1.76 -50.43
CA LEU A 17 -20.30 0.67 -49.82
C LEU A 17 -18.82 1.01 -49.64
N LYS A 18 -18.19 1.68 -50.63
CA LYS A 18 -16.82 2.16 -50.52
C LYS A 18 -16.66 3.20 -49.38
N ILE A 19 -17.62 4.12 -49.24
CA ILE A 19 -17.59 5.12 -48.15
C ILE A 19 -17.72 4.43 -46.81
N ILE A 20 -18.61 3.48 -46.64
CA ILE A 20 -18.80 2.69 -45.42
C ILE A 20 -17.51 1.93 -45.07
N LEU A 21 -16.86 1.30 -46.03
CA LEU A 21 -15.60 0.59 -45.84
C LEU A 21 -14.45 1.53 -45.42
N ILE A 22 -14.39 2.75 -45.96
CA ILE A 22 -13.41 3.75 -45.57
C ILE A 22 -13.66 4.21 -44.13
N ILE A 23 -14.91 4.44 -43.72
CA ILE A 23 -15.28 4.84 -42.35
C ILE A 23 -14.92 3.70 -41.39
N LEU A 24 -15.24 2.45 -41.69
CA LEU A 24 -14.85 1.29 -40.87
C LEU A 24 -13.33 1.16 -40.73
N LEU A 25 -12.58 1.34 -41.81
CA LEU A 25 -11.12 1.34 -41.77
C LEU A 25 -10.60 2.45 -40.90
N PHE A 26 -11.17 3.65 -40.94
CA PHE A 26 -10.80 4.80 -40.09
C PHE A 26 -11.07 4.52 -38.60
N ILE A 27 -12.21 3.91 -38.28
CA ILE A 27 -12.55 3.46 -36.92
C ILE A 27 -11.55 2.43 -36.42
N VAL A 28 -11.17 1.45 -37.23
CA VAL A 28 -10.16 0.43 -36.87
C VAL A 28 -8.81 1.07 -36.61
N ILE A 29 -8.39 2.06 -37.43
CA ILE A 29 -7.14 2.79 -37.25
C ILE A 29 -7.17 3.61 -35.93
N ILE A 30 -8.29 4.29 -35.60
CA ILE A 30 -8.44 5.02 -34.36
C ILE A 30 -8.34 4.06 -33.16
N ILE A 31 -9.05 2.93 -33.22
CA ILE A 31 -9.00 1.90 -32.18
C ILE A 31 -7.56 1.40 -32.00
N ALA A 32 -6.88 1.05 -33.09
CA ALA A 32 -5.49 0.60 -33.05
C ALA A 32 -4.54 1.67 -32.48
N ALA A 33 -4.73 2.96 -32.83
CA ALA A 33 -3.96 4.06 -32.29
C ALA A 33 -4.20 4.26 -30.79
N VAL A 34 -5.43 4.11 -30.30
CA VAL A 34 -5.78 4.16 -28.89
C VAL A 34 -5.13 3.02 -28.13
N PHE A 35 -5.17 1.78 -28.66
CA PHE A 35 -4.49 0.64 -28.05
C PHE A 35 -2.97 0.79 -28.06
N ALA A 36 -2.37 1.24 -29.16
CA ALA A 36 -0.93 1.47 -29.25
C ALA A 36 -0.48 2.61 -28.31
N GLY A 37 -1.23 3.70 -28.23
CA GLY A 37 -1.00 4.81 -27.31
C GLY A 37 -1.13 4.39 -25.85
N GLY A 38 -2.16 3.59 -25.51
CA GLY A 38 -2.34 3.01 -24.19
C GLY A 38 -1.20 2.07 -23.80
N TYR A 39 -0.80 1.18 -24.70
CA TYR A 39 0.34 0.27 -24.48
C TYR A 39 1.65 1.04 -24.29
N TRP A 40 1.95 2.02 -25.14
CA TRP A 40 3.14 2.85 -25.00
C TRP A 40 3.14 3.63 -23.69
N TYR A 41 2.01 4.22 -23.30
CA TYR A 41 1.82 4.95 -22.06
C TYR A 41 2.09 4.07 -20.83
N VAL A 42 1.50 2.86 -20.78
CA VAL A 42 1.73 1.91 -19.69
C VAL A 42 3.20 1.48 -19.63
N ASN A 43 3.81 1.20 -20.80
CA ASN A 43 5.20 0.77 -20.86
C ASN A 43 6.20 1.88 -20.45
N ASP A 44 5.92 3.15 -20.77
CA ASP A 44 6.70 4.29 -20.27
C ASP A 44 6.66 4.40 -18.74
N LYS A 45 5.48 4.18 -18.14
CA LYS A 45 5.33 4.17 -16.67
C LYS A 45 6.01 2.97 -16.02
N LEU A 46 5.93 1.78 -16.64
CA LEU A 46 6.61 0.57 -16.16
C LEU A 46 8.11 0.75 -15.99
N GLY A 47 8.76 1.44 -16.93
CA GLY A 47 10.20 1.70 -16.88
C GLY A 47 10.64 2.61 -15.72
N LYS A 48 9.72 3.24 -15.00
CA LYS A 48 10.02 4.18 -13.91
C LYS A 48 10.03 3.54 -12.52
N MET A 49 9.42 2.36 -12.35
CA MET A 49 9.27 1.70 -11.05
C MET A 49 10.44 0.76 -10.75
N GLN A 50 10.80 0.67 -9.47
CA GLN A 50 11.66 -0.41 -8.99
C GLN A 50 10.76 -1.63 -8.72
N GLN A 51 10.65 -2.51 -9.72
CA GLN A 51 9.84 -3.71 -9.63
C GLN A 51 10.65 -4.92 -9.16
N VAL A 52 9.99 -5.79 -8.40
CA VAL A 52 10.49 -7.10 -8.03
C VAL A 52 9.45 -8.17 -8.36
N GLU A 53 9.91 -9.25 -8.90
CA GLU A 53 9.08 -10.45 -9.07
C GLU A 53 9.11 -11.27 -7.78
N ILE A 54 7.93 -11.63 -7.28
CA ILE A 54 7.75 -12.50 -6.12
C ILE A 54 7.18 -13.83 -6.61
N LYS A 55 7.79 -14.92 -6.19
CA LYS A 55 7.30 -16.25 -6.50
C LYS A 55 6.22 -16.64 -5.50
N ASP A 56 5.18 -17.32 -5.97
CA ASP A 56 4.08 -17.79 -5.11
C ASP A 56 4.59 -18.68 -3.96
N GLU A 57 5.65 -19.45 -4.18
CA GLU A 57 6.27 -20.30 -3.16
C GLU A 57 6.86 -19.52 -1.96
N ASP A 58 7.29 -18.27 -2.18
CA ASP A 58 7.85 -17.41 -1.13
C ASP A 58 6.75 -16.81 -0.24
N LEU A 59 5.51 -16.75 -0.72
CA LEU A 59 4.39 -16.13 -0.02
C LEU A 59 3.84 -16.97 1.13
N ASN A 60 4.07 -18.30 1.13
CA ASN A 60 3.63 -19.21 2.19
C ASN A 60 2.14 -19.10 2.55
N ILE A 61 1.27 -18.85 1.59
CA ILE A 61 -0.17 -18.69 1.79
C ILE A 61 -0.81 -20.08 1.98
N ASP A 62 -1.59 -20.25 3.05
CA ASP A 62 -2.40 -21.45 3.24
C ASP A 62 -3.55 -21.45 2.22
N GLN A 63 -3.81 -22.60 1.59
CA GLN A 63 -4.84 -22.70 0.54
C GLN A 63 -6.24 -22.36 1.07
N LYS A 64 -6.58 -22.78 2.30
CA LYS A 64 -7.91 -22.47 2.89
C LYS A 64 -8.05 -20.98 3.17
N VAL A 65 -6.97 -20.34 3.60
CA VAL A 65 -6.92 -18.87 3.80
C VAL A 65 -7.09 -18.15 2.46
N GLU A 66 -6.40 -18.60 1.42
CA GLU A 66 -6.56 -18.05 0.07
C GLU A 66 -8.01 -18.11 -0.43
N GLU A 67 -8.66 -19.26 -0.24
CA GLU A 67 -10.05 -19.47 -0.64
C GLU A 67 -11.02 -18.59 0.18
N SER A 68 -10.81 -18.45 1.50
CA SER A 68 -11.69 -17.65 2.37
C SER A 68 -11.55 -16.14 2.10
N LEU A 69 -10.37 -15.68 1.74
CA LEU A 69 -10.06 -14.26 1.53
C LEU A 69 -10.12 -13.81 0.06
N ASN A 70 -10.64 -14.62 -0.86
CA ASN A 70 -10.69 -14.31 -2.31
C ASN A 70 -11.52 -13.04 -2.64
N GLY A 71 -12.41 -12.62 -1.74
CA GLY A 71 -13.19 -11.38 -1.84
C GLY A 71 -12.41 -10.11 -1.50
N TYR A 72 -11.17 -10.24 -1.03
CA TYR A 72 -10.34 -9.14 -0.57
C TYR A 72 -9.04 -9.06 -1.38
N ARG A 73 -8.52 -7.83 -1.54
CA ARG A 73 -7.17 -7.54 -2.02
C ARG A 73 -6.38 -7.00 -0.85
N ASN A 74 -5.39 -7.77 -0.39
CA ASN A 74 -4.55 -7.43 0.75
C ASN A 74 -3.18 -6.96 0.26
N ILE A 75 -2.81 -5.72 0.62
CA ILE A 75 -1.55 -5.08 0.21
C ILE A 75 -0.74 -4.74 1.46
N ALA A 76 0.54 -5.15 1.51
CA ALA A 76 1.44 -4.73 2.56
C ALA A 76 2.12 -3.40 2.21
N ILE A 77 2.10 -2.45 3.13
CA ILE A 77 2.82 -1.18 3.02
C ILE A 77 3.98 -1.23 4.02
N PHE A 78 5.21 -1.23 3.49
CA PHE A 78 6.43 -1.21 4.30
C PHE A 78 7.05 0.19 4.26
N GLY A 79 7.24 0.79 5.43
CA GLY A 79 8.03 2.01 5.59
C GLY A 79 9.43 1.66 6.10
N VAL A 80 10.46 1.98 5.33
CA VAL A 80 11.86 1.72 5.69
C VAL A 80 12.62 3.01 5.97
N ASP A 81 13.55 2.97 6.93
CA ASP A 81 14.47 4.08 7.22
C ASP A 81 15.70 3.99 6.30
N SER A 82 15.48 4.16 4.99
CA SER A 82 16.55 4.21 4.02
C SER A 82 16.80 5.65 3.56
N ARG A 83 18.07 6.08 3.65
CA ARG A 83 18.53 7.38 3.14
C ARG A 83 18.97 7.31 1.67
N SER A 84 18.93 6.12 1.08
CA SER A 84 19.26 5.88 -0.34
C SER A 84 18.02 5.51 -1.13
N SER A 85 18.13 5.49 -2.45
CA SER A 85 17.11 4.95 -3.34
C SER A 85 16.98 3.42 -3.26
N ASN A 86 17.92 2.73 -2.58
CA ASN A 86 17.82 1.29 -2.35
C ASN A 86 16.88 1.02 -1.16
N LEU A 87 15.67 0.58 -1.46
CA LEU A 87 14.64 0.24 -0.49
C LEU A 87 14.63 -1.25 -0.14
N GLY A 88 15.52 -2.07 -0.71
CA GLY A 88 15.61 -3.52 -0.55
C GLY A 88 16.38 -3.96 0.70
N ARG A 89 17.20 -4.99 0.54
CA ARG A 89 17.87 -5.74 1.60
C ARG A 89 18.71 -4.88 2.56
N GLY A 90 18.69 -5.26 3.84
CA GLY A 90 19.43 -4.58 4.91
C GLY A 90 18.63 -3.48 5.60
N ASN A 91 17.52 -3.03 5.01
CA ASN A 91 16.62 -2.09 5.67
C ASN A 91 15.65 -2.83 6.59
N ARG A 92 15.26 -2.20 7.71
CA ARG A 92 14.17 -2.69 8.56
C ARG A 92 12.87 -2.01 8.18
N SER A 93 11.78 -2.78 8.14
CA SER A 93 10.44 -2.22 7.98
C SER A 93 9.95 -1.65 9.32
N ASP A 94 10.25 -0.39 9.58
CA ASP A 94 9.86 0.30 10.82
C ASP A 94 8.37 0.70 10.84
N CYS A 95 7.71 0.63 9.70
CA CYS A 95 6.27 0.70 9.52
C CYS A 95 5.83 -0.54 8.72
N ILE A 96 4.82 -1.24 9.21
CA ILE A 96 4.19 -2.39 8.53
C ILE A 96 2.69 -2.16 8.63
N ILE A 97 2.03 -1.90 7.52
CA ILE A 97 0.58 -1.71 7.47
C ILE A 97 0.01 -2.65 6.41
N ILE A 98 -1.04 -3.36 6.75
CA ILE A 98 -1.84 -4.14 5.82
C ILE A 98 -3.05 -3.29 5.44
N ALA A 99 -3.21 -3.02 4.15
CA ALA A 99 -4.42 -2.44 3.59
C ALA A 99 -5.27 -3.57 3.01
N SER A 100 -6.38 -3.87 3.70
CA SER A 100 -7.35 -4.87 3.26
C SER A 100 -8.49 -4.16 2.53
N ILE A 101 -8.67 -4.48 1.26
CA ILE A 101 -9.62 -3.85 0.35
C ILE A 101 -10.70 -4.87 -0.01
N ASN A 102 -11.95 -4.60 0.34
CA ASN A 102 -13.07 -5.39 -0.15
C ASN A 102 -13.28 -5.11 -1.64
N ASN A 103 -13.20 -6.13 -2.49
CA ASN A 103 -13.25 -5.99 -3.94
C ASN A 103 -14.60 -5.47 -4.44
N GLN A 104 -15.69 -5.74 -3.73
CA GLN A 104 -17.06 -5.36 -4.11
C GLN A 104 -17.41 -3.95 -3.61
N THR A 105 -17.21 -3.69 -2.31
CA THR A 105 -17.64 -2.44 -1.67
C THR A 105 -16.62 -1.32 -1.81
N LYS A 106 -15.34 -1.65 -2.11
CA LYS A 106 -14.18 -0.75 -2.09
C LYS A 106 -13.91 -0.14 -0.71
N GLU A 107 -14.46 -0.74 0.34
CA GLU A 107 -14.07 -0.43 1.72
C GLU A 107 -12.65 -0.91 1.99
N VAL A 108 -11.89 -0.08 2.69
CA VAL A 108 -10.49 -0.33 3.05
C VAL A 108 -10.39 -0.33 4.56
N LYS A 109 -9.81 -1.39 5.12
CA LYS A 109 -9.41 -1.43 6.52
C LYS A 109 -7.88 -1.46 6.62
N LEU A 110 -7.33 -0.67 7.54
CA LEU A 110 -5.89 -0.57 7.75
C LEU A 110 -5.50 -1.26 9.06
N ALA A 111 -4.57 -2.20 9.00
CA ALA A 111 -4.01 -2.85 10.19
C ALA A 111 -2.50 -2.57 10.29
N SER A 112 -2.07 -1.80 11.31
CA SER A 112 -0.65 -1.68 11.62
C SER A 112 -0.17 -2.90 12.38
N VAL A 113 0.84 -3.59 11.84
CA VAL A 113 1.56 -4.66 12.53
C VAL A 113 2.73 -4.05 13.28
N TYR A 114 2.74 -4.18 14.61
CA TYR A 114 3.80 -3.58 15.45
C TYR A 114 5.14 -4.25 15.20
N ARG A 115 6.13 -3.46 14.80
CA ARG A 115 7.42 -3.91 14.27
C ARG A 115 8.22 -4.84 15.19
N ASP A 116 8.06 -4.69 16.51
CA ASP A 116 8.78 -5.47 17.52
C ASP A 116 8.04 -6.75 17.95
N THR A 117 6.96 -7.13 17.22
CA THR A 117 6.17 -8.33 17.50
C THR A 117 7.01 -9.58 17.29
N TYR A 118 7.01 -10.48 18.28
CA TYR A 118 7.75 -11.74 18.28
C TYR A 118 6.99 -12.80 17.50
N VAL A 119 7.52 -13.23 16.38
CA VAL A 119 6.88 -14.14 15.41
C VAL A 119 7.89 -15.09 14.80
N GLN A 120 7.41 -16.12 14.09
CA GLN A 120 8.23 -17.05 13.33
C GLN A 120 8.64 -16.42 11.99
N ILE A 121 9.94 -16.35 11.72
CA ILE A 121 10.50 -15.96 10.41
C ILE A 121 11.11 -17.19 9.77
N GLN A 122 10.70 -17.51 8.54
CA GLN A 122 11.20 -18.67 7.82
C GLN A 122 12.74 -18.62 7.67
N GLY A 123 13.42 -19.70 8.04
CA GLY A 123 14.88 -19.80 7.99
C GLY A 123 15.62 -19.08 9.13
N HIS A 124 14.93 -18.28 9.97
CA HIS A 124 15.54 -17.47 11.03
C HIS A 124 14.97 -17.74 12.43
N GLY A 125 13.93 -18.58 12.56
CA GLY A 125 13.32 -18.89 13.85
C GLY A 125 12.40 -17.77 14.37
N LEU A 126 12.26 -17.68 15.70
CA LEU A 126 11.43 -16.66 16.34
C LEU A 126 12.24 -15.38 16.54
N ASP A 127 11.74 -14.26 15.96
CA ASP A 127 12.38 -12.93 16.04
C ASP A 127 11.34 -11.81 15.86
N LYS A 128 11.79 -10.54 15.85
CA LYS A 128 10.96 -9.39 15.53
C LYS A 128 10.47 -9.44 14.10
N ILE A 129 9.19 -9.17 13.88
CA ILE A 129 8.60 -9.25 12.55
C ILE A 129 9.28 -8.31 11.52
N ASN A 130 9.76 -7.13 11.95
CA ASN A 130 10.45 -6.20 11.08
C ASN A 130 11.83 -6.67 10.60
N HIS A 131 12.42 -7.68 11.27
CA HIS A 131 13.69 -8.27 10.84
C HIS A 131 13.50 -9.12 9.57
N ALA A 132 12.29 -9.63 9.30
CA ALA A 132 12.03 -10.38 8.07
C ALA A 132 12.39 -9.57 6.82
N TYR A 133 12.05 -8.27 6.82
CA TYR A 133 12.41 -7.39 5.71
C TYR A 133 13.93 -7.22 5.56
N SER A 134 14.67 -7.08 6.64
CA SER A 134 16.13 -6.94 6.58
C SER A 134 16.86 -8.23 6.17
N TYR A 135 16.27 -9.39 6.45
CA TYR A 135 16.84 -10.69 6.10
C TYR A 135 16.59 -11.09 4.64
N GLY A 136 15.39 -10.86 4.14
CA GLY A 136 14.96 -11.32 2.83
C GLY A 136 14.00 -10.39 2.08
N GLU A 137 14.06 -9.09 2.36
CA GLU A 137 13.27 -8.05 1.68
C GLU A 137 11.74 -8.30 1.77
N ALA A 138 10.99 -7.77 0.79
CA ALA A 138 9.55 -7.93 0.73
C ALA A 138 9.09 -9.40 0.62
N PRO A 139 9.73 -10.29 -0.17
CA PRO A 139 9.29 -11.69 -0.25
C PRO A 139 9.23 -12.38 1.12
N LEU A 140 10.33 -12.33 1.90
CA LEU A 140 10.36 -12.94 3.23
C LEU A 140 9.42 -12.23 4.22
N ALA A 141 9.27 -10.90 4.12
CA ALA A 141 8.35 -10.15 4.96
C ALA A 141 6.88 -10.52 4.68
N LEU A 142 6.49 -10.67 3.39
CA LEU A 142 5.15 -11.13 3.01
C LEU A 142 4.87 -12.56 3.49
N GLY A 143 5.79 -13.49 3.23
CA GLY A 143 5.67 -14.87 3.71
C GLY A 143 5.58 -14.94 5.24
N THR A 144 6.29 -14.04 5.95
CA THR A 144 6.22 -13.92 7.41
C THR A 144 4.84 -13.41 7.86
N LEU A 145 4.29 -12.39 7.20
CA LEU A 145 2.93 -11.91 7.49
C LEU A 145 1.90 -13.02 7.25
N ASN A 146 1.93 -13.65 6.09
CA ASN A 146 0.97 -14.70 5.72
C ASN A 146 1.03 -15.89 6.70
N THR A 147 2.24 -16.36 7.03
CA THR A 147 2.44 -17.50 7.94
C THR A 147 1.96 -17.24 9.37
N ASN A 148 2.15 -16.02 9.89
CA ASN A 148 1.87 -15.73 11.31
C ASN A 148 0.48 -15.11 11.53
N LEU A 149 -0.14 -14.53 10.50
CA LEU A 149 -1.41 -13.84 10.62
C LEU A 149 -2.53 -14.52 9.81
N ASP A 150 -2.26 -15.67 9.19
CA ASP A 150 -3.19 -16.34 8.28
C ASP A 150 -3.76 -15.38 7.22
N LEU A 151 -2.88 -14.75 6.45
CA LEU A 151 -3.26 -13.79 5.42
C LEU A 151 -2.88 -14.30 4.02
N ASN A 152 -3.45 -13.65 3.00
CA ASN A 152 -3.13 -13.87 1.59
C ASN A 152 -2.55 -12.60 0.94
N VAL A 153 -1.62 -11.96 1.62
CA VAL A 153 -0.95 -10.76 1.10
C VAL A 153 0.02 -11.16 -0.01
N LYS A 154 -0.29 -10.75 -1.24
CA LYS A 154 0.53 -11.01 -2.45
C LYS A 154 1.24 -9.78 -2.95
N GLU A 155 0.73 -8.61 -2.63
CA GLU A 155 1.19 -7.33 -3.14
C GLU A 155 1.79 -6.48 -2.03
N PHE A 156 2.78 -5.68 -2.40
CA PHE A 156 3.38 -4.75 -1.47
C PHE A 156 3.77 -3.43 -2.12
N VAL A 157 3.94 -2.43 -1.27
CA VAL A 157 4.57 -1.15 -1.60
C VAL A 157 5.56 -0.82 -0.50
N THR A 158 6.83 -0.63 -0.83
CA THR A 158 7.84 -0.11 0.10
C THR A 158 8.13 1.34 -0.21
N VAL A 159 8.13 2.15 0.85
CA VAL A 159 8.37 3.59 0.83
C VAL A 159 9.41 3.97 1.86
N ASN A 160 10.08 5.11 1.64
CA ASN A 160 10.92 5.78 2.62
C ASN A 160 10.41 7.21 2.88
N PHE A 161 11.11 7.97 3.70
CA PHE A 161 10.70 9.34 4.05
C PHE A 161 10.62 10.27 2.84
N ASP A 162 11.55 10.14 1.88
CA ASP A 162 11.55 10.97 0.67
C ASP A 162 10.35 10.66 -0.24
N SER A 163 10.04 9.38 -0.45
CA SER A 163 8.90 8.99 -1.29
C SER A 163 7.56 9.42 -0.70
N VAL A 164 7.39 9.32 0.63
CA VAL A 164 6.17 9.81 1.31
C VAL A 164 6.08 11.33 1.25
N ALA A 165 7.20 12.03 1.53
CA ALA A 165 7.23 13.48 1.44
C ALA A 165 6.91 13.97 0.02
N GLU A 166 7.48 13.35 -1.01
CA GLU A 166 7.17 13.64 -2.40
C GLU A 166 5.70 13.44 -2.72
N ALA A 167 5.12 12.32 -2.32
CA ALA A 167 3.71 12.02 -2.57
C ALA A 167 2.78 13.08 -1.93
N VAL A 168 3.06 13.49 -0.70
CA VAL A 168 2.30 14.55 -0.01
C VAL A 168 2.46 15.89 -0.71
N ASP A 169 3.67 16.25 -1.13
CA ASP A 169 3.93 17.51 -1.84
C ASP A 169 3.20 17.54 -3.20
N GLN A 170 3.21 16.45 -3.95
CA GLN A 170 2.47 16.32 -5.22
C GLN A 170 0.94 16.41 -5.03
N LEU A 171 0.43 15.97 -3.89
CA LEU A 171 -0.97 16.19 -3.51
C LEU A 171 -1.28 17.67 -3.19
N GLY A 172 -0.26 18.51 -3.00
CA GLY A 172 -0.41 19.90 -2.54
C GLY A 172 -0.62 20.00 -1.03
N GLY A 173 -0.09 19.03 -0.28
CA GLY A 173 -0.21 18.92 1.16
C GLY A 173 -1.47 18.18 1.62
N ILE A 174 -1.48 17.80 2.90
CA ILE A 174 -2.60 17.11 3.55
C ILE A 174 -3.06 17.86 4.79
N LYS A 175 -4.38 17.85 5.02
CA LYS A 175 -4.98 18.53 6.17
C LYS A 175 -4.91 17.67 7.41
N MET A 176 -4.17 18.12 8.43
CA MET A 176 -3.98 17.41 9.70
C MET A 176 -4.15 18.37 10.88
N THR A 177 -4.62 17.85 12.01
CA THR A 177 -4.71 18.59 13.27
C THR A 177 -3.58 18.18 14.19
N ILE A 178 -2.81 19.17 14.65
CA ILE A 178 -1.66 19.00 15.54
C ILE A 178 -2.08 19.44 16.94
N THR A 179 -1.85 18.61 17.93
CA THR A 179 -2.14 18.88 19.35
C THR A 179 -0.96 19.57 20.04
N ASP A 180 -1.20 20.21 21.19
CA ASP A 180 -0.12 20.82 22.02
C ASP A 180 0.95 19.80 22.43
N ALA A 181 0.56 18.55 22.69
CA ALA A 181 1.50 17.48 23.01
C ALA A 181 2.43 17.15 21.83
N GLU A 182 1.94 17.24 20.59
CA GLU A 182 2.68 16.96 19.37
C GLU A 182 3.59 18.14 18.97
N VAL A 183 3.15 19.38 19.19
CA VAL A 183 3.97 20.58 18.93
C VAL A 183 5.32 20.51 19.64
N LYS A 184 5.37 19.94 20.85
CA LYS A 184 6.61 19.78 21.63
C LYS A 184 7.68 18.96 20.91
N TYR A 185 7.28 18.05 20.03
CA TYR A 185 8.19 17.08 19.42
C TYR A 185 8.33 17.23 17.91
N ILE A 186 7.27 17.68 17.21
CA ILE A 186 7.20 17.66 15.75
C ILE A 186 8.36 18.41 15.11
N ASN A 187 8.80 19.52 15.70
CA ASN A 187 9.85 20.37 15.10
C ASN A 187 11.23 19.72 15.07
N GLY A 188 11.56 18.85 16.03
CA GLY A 188 12.75 18.02 15.95
C GLY A 188 12.70 17.02 14.81
N TYR A 189 11.53 16.41 14.60
CA TYR A 189 11.31 15.50 13.48
C TYR A 189 11.25 16.21 12.14
N ILE A 190 10.76 17.46 12.07
CA ILE A 190 10.81 18.30 10.86
C ILE A 190 12.27 18.54 10.46
N GLU A 191 13.13 18.95 11.41
CA GLU A 191 14.55 19.20 11.16
C GLU A 191 15.27 17.92 10.68
N GLU A 192 15.08 16.79 11.35
CA GLU A 192 15.64 15.50 10.92
C GLU A 192 15.14 15.09 9.53
N THR A 193 13.84 15.25 9.26
CA THR A 193 13.26 14.87 7.96
C THR A 193 13.75 15.81 6.86
N SER A 194 13.88 17.11 7.12
CA SER A 194 14.49 18.07 6.18
C SER A 194 15.91 17.66 5.81
N ASN A 195 16.73 17.28 6.81
CA ASN A 195 18.09 16.82 6.56
C ASN A 195 18.16 15.54 5.73
N VAL A 196 17.22 14.60 5.92
CA VAL A 196 17.18 13.33 5.18
C VAL A 196 16.68 13.53 3.75
N THR A 197 15.65 14.35 3.56
CA THR A 197 15.00 14.56 2.25
C THR A 197 15.64 15.67 1.42
N GLY A 198 16.47 16.51 2.04
CA GLY A 198 17.04 17.71 1.40
C GLY A 198 15.99 18.81 1.11
N LYS A 199 14.80 18.72 1.74
CA LYS A 199 13.69 19.65 1.56
C LYS A 199 13.52 20.55 2.78
N ASP A 200 13.44 21.85 2.58
CA ASP A 200 13.16 22.80 3.67
C ASP A 200 11.69 22.78 4.08
N SER A 201 11.44 23.05 5.36
CA SER A 201 10.09 23.15 5.88
C SER A 201 9.99 24.10 7.08
N ASN A 202 8.88 24.81 7.17
CA ASN A 202 8.58 25.69 8.31
C ASN A 202 8.26 24.88 9.56
N LYS A 203 8.64 25.43 10.74
CA LYS A 203 8.28 24.89 12.03
C LYS A 203 6.79 25.11 12.34
N ILE A 204 6.21 24.22 13.14
CA ILE A 204 4.85 24.34 13.68
C ILE A 204 4.97 24.79 15.14
N THR A 205 4.46 26.00 15.45
CA THR A 205 4.68 26.66 16.74
C THR A 205 3.50 26.60 17.69
N SER A 206 2.32 26.20 17.22
CA SER A 206 1.11 26.10 18.05
C SER A 206 0.24 24.92 17.60
N ALA A 207 -0.63 24.44 18.49
CA ALA A 207 -1.67 23.49 18.11
C ALA A 207 -2.65 24.12 17.12
N GLY A 208 -3.22 23.29 16.25
CA GLY A 208 -4.17 23.76 15.24
C GLY A 208 -4.26 22.80 14.04
N THR A 209 -5.09 23.18 13.10
CA THR A 209 -5.26 22.43 11.84
C THR A 209 -4.45 23.09 10.74
N TYR A 210 -3.56 22.32 10.12
CA TYR A 210 -2.62 22.77 9.10
C TYR A 210 -2.80 21.96 7.80
N ASN A 211 -2.42 22.57 6.68
CA ASN A 211 -2.12 21.83 5.46
C ASN A 211 -0.63 21.49 5.50
N LEU A 212 -0.30 20.28 5.98
CA LEU A 212 1.07 19.84 6.14
C LEU A 212 1.71 19.57 4.77
N ASN A 213 2.92 20.08 4.53
CA ASN A 213 3.75 19.66 3.41
C ASN A 213 4.36 18.27 3.66
N GLY A 214 5.10 17.73 2.68
CA GLY A 214 5.66 16.40 2.76
C GLY A 214 6.55 16.17 3.97
N VAL A 215 7.47 17.11 4.27
CA VAL A 215 8.36 17.04 5.44
C VAL A 215 7.57 17.03 6.74
N GLN A 216 6.58 17.91 6.88
CA GLN A 216 5.74 17.99 8.09
C GLN A 216 4.87 16.75 8.28
N ALA A 217 4.33 16.18 7.20
CA ALA A 217 3.51 14.98 7.25
C ALA A 217 4.34 13.75 7.68
N VAL A 218 5.55 13.59 7.13
CA VAL A 218 6.49 12.56 7.56
C VAL A 218 6.90 12.77 9.03
N ALA A 219 7.23 14.00 9.41
CA ALA A 219 7.59 14.35 10.79
C ALA A 219 6.46 14.00 11.76
N TYR A 220 5.20 14.29 11.42
CA TYR A 220 4.03 13.92 12.22
C TYR A 220 3.94 12.40 12.42
N GLY A 221 4.05 11.62 11.34
CA GLY A 221 4.03 10.15 11.39
C GLY A 221 5.18 9.53 12.19
N ARG A 222 6.25 10.28 12.49
CA ARG A 222 7.42 9.82 13.25
C ARG A 222 7.37 10.09 14.76
N ILE A 223 6.42 10.90 15.25
CA ILE A 223 6.34 11.30 16.65
C ILE A 223 6.14 10.06 17.55
N ARG A 224 7.04 9.87 18.55
CA ARG A 224 7.01 8.75 19.49
C ARG A 224 6.82 9.15 20.95
N TYR A 225 7.23 10.37 21.32
CA TYR A 225 7.36 10.79 22.73
C TYR A 225 6.08 11.40 23.33
N THR A 226 4.92 11.10 22.71
CA THR A 226 3.61 11.38 23.31
C THR A 226 3.07 10.15 24.02
N GLU A 227 2.01 10.30 24.80
CA GLU A 227 1.29 9.17 25.40
C GLU A 227 0.94 8.11 24.34
N GLY A 228 1.09 6.82 24.64
CA GLY A 228 0.92 5.71 23.71
C GLY A 228 2.17 5.33 22.91
N GLY A 229 3.25 6.12 22.95
CA GLY A 229 4.57 5.76 22.42
C GLY A 229 4.55 5.26 20.97
N ASP A 230 5.12 4.07 20.73
CA ASP A 230 5.23 3.47 19.41
C ASP A 230 3.87 3.06 18.82
N TYR A 231 2.89 2.71 19.64
CA TYR A 231 1.52 2.43 19.20
C TYR A 231 0.86 3.68 18.59
N LYS A 232 1.01 4.84 19.28
CA LYS A 232 0.48 6.11 18.77
C LYS A 232 1.20 6.60 17.52
N ARG A 233 2.49 6.27 17.37
CA ARG A 233 3.22 6.52 16.11
C ARG A 233 2.59 5.76 14.93
N THR A 234 2.27 4.48 15.10
CA THR A 234 1.66 3.69 14.01
C THR A 234 0.25 4.17 13.67
N GLU A 235 -0.51 4.67 14.65
CA GLU A 235 -1.78 5.33 14.42
C GLU A 235 -1.60 6.58 13.55
N ARG A 236 -0.66 7.48 13.89
CA ARG A 236 -0.34 8.67 13.09
C ARG A 236 0.06 8.35 11.64
N MET A 237 0.76 7.24 11.43
CA MET A 237 1.08 6.79 10.07
C MET A 237 -0.18 6.43 9.27
N ARG A 238 -1.17 5.77 9.90
CA ARG A 238 -2.46 5.50 9.27
C ARG A 238 -3.26 6.77 9.03
N ASP A 239 -3.23 7.74 9.96
CA ASP A 239 -3.87 9.05 9.79
C ASP A 239 -3.32 9.79 8.57
N VAL A 240 -2.00 9.72 8.34
CA VAL A 240 -1.36 10.28 7.14
C VAL A 240 -1.88 9.59 5.88
N ILE A 241 -1.95 8.25 5.86
CA ILE A 241 -2.48 7.50 4.71
C ILE A 241 -3.94 7.88 4.43
N GLU A 242 -4.76 7.99 5.47
CA GLU A 242 -6.16 8.39 5.34
C GLU A 242 -6.29 9.83 4.78
N ALA A 243 -5.50 10.77 5.30
CA ALA A 243 -5.50 12.15 4.81
C ALA A 243 -5.00 12.24 3.36
N MET A 244 -4.00 11.43 2.97
CA MET A 244 -3.53 11.32 1.58
C MET A 244 -4.63 10.79 0.66
N LEU A 245 -5.36 9.73 1.05
CA LEU A 245 -6.47 9.20 0.25
C LEU A 245 -7.57 10.26 0.06
N LYS A 246 -8.01 10.92 1.15
CA LYS A 246 -8.99 12.01 1.08
C LYS A 246 -8.54 13.11 0.12
N LYS A 247 -7.28 13.49 0.16
CA LYS A 247 -6.72 14.50 -0.73
C LYS A 247 -6.63 14.03 -2.17
N LEU A 248 -6.19 12.78 -2.40
CA LEU A 248 -6.11 12.16 -3.72
C LEU A 248 -7.49 12.13 -4.42
N GLN A 249 -8.56 11.87 -3.68
CA GLN A 249 -9.94 11.87 -4.18
C GLN A 249 -10.42 13.22 -4.69
N THR A 250 -9.74 14.32 -4.32
CA THR A 250 -10.06 15.65 -4.83
C THR A 250 -9.32 16.00 -6.12
N LYS A 251 -8.42 15.12 -6.59
CA LYS A 251 -7.56 15.35 -7.74
C LYS A 251 -8.22 14.90 -9.04
N SER A 252 -7.95 15.62 -10.11
CA SER A 252 -8.30 15.20 -11.46
C SER A 252 -7.42 14.04 -11.92
N ILE A 253 -7.87 13.24 -12.89
CA ILE A 253 -7.10 12.14 -13.47
C ILE A 253 -5.75 12.63 -14.02
N GLY A 254 -5.72 13.84 -14.63
CA GLY A 254 -4.48 14.43 -15.13
C GLY A 254 -3.46 14.75 -14.03
N GLU A 255 -3.93 15.30 -12.88
CA GLU A 255 -3.07 15.57 -11.72
C GLU A 255 -2.54 14.28 -11.12
N ILE A 256 -3.40 13.23 -10.97
CA ILE A 256 -2.99 11.92 -10.50
C ILE A 256 -1.92 11.32 -11.42
N ASN A 257 -2.10 11.42 -12.73
CA ASN A 257 -1.13 10.93 -13.68
C ASN A 257 0.23 11.65 -13.55
N SER A 258 0.24 12.97 -13.41
CA SER A 258 1.48 13.73 -13.20
C SER A 258 2.16 13.38 -11.87
N MET A 259 1.38 13.12 -10.82
CA MET A 259 1.87 12.65 -9.52
C MET A 259 2.56 11.30 -9.64
N LEU A 260 1.99 10.36 -10.41
CA LEU A 260 2.58 9.03 -10.62
C LEU A 260 3.99 9.15 -11.23
N ASP A 261 4.24 10.07 -12.15
CA ASP A 261 5.57 10.27 -12.75
C ASP A 261 6.64 10.64 -11.72
N SER A 262 6.28 11.36 -10.67
CA SER A 262 7.20 11.80 -9.62
C SER A 262 7.37 10.77 -8.51
N VAL A 263 6.33 9.97 -8.22
CA VAL A 263 6.28 9.05 -7.07
C VAL A 263 6.73 7.64 -7.45
N LEU A 264 6.33 7.11 -8.62
CA LEU A 264 6.67 5.75 -9.04
C LEU A 264 8.17 5.42 -9.00
N PRO A 265 9.10 6.32 -9.43
CA PRO A 265 10.54 6.04 -9.34
C PRO A 265 11.07 5.88 -7.92
N LYS A 266 10.32 6.35 -6.92
CA LYS A 266 10.72 6.39 -5.50
C LYS A 266 10.10 5.29 -4.65
N ILE A 267 9.34 4.38 -5.25
CA ILE A 267 8.73 3.24 -4.57
C ILE A 267 9.31 1.92 -5.09
N TYR A 268 9.26 0.90 -4.23
CA TYR A 268 9.64 -0.47 -4.55
C TYR A 268 8.41 -1.37 -4.34
N THR A 269 8.00 -2.13 -5.38
CA THR A 269 6.71 -2.84 -5.38
C THR A 269 6.72 -3.98 -6.39
N ASN A 270 5.82 -4.93 -6.23
CA ASN A 270 5.48 -5.94 -7.24
C ASN A 270 4.14 -5.65 -7.94
N ILE A 271 3.45 -4.56 -7.59
CA ILE A 271 2.20 -4.19 -8.26
C ILE A 271 2.55 -3.67 -9.66
N ASP A 272 1.94 -4.26 -10.68
CA ASP A 272 2.16 -3.78 -12.04
C ASP A 272 1.49 -2.42 -12.29
N THR A 273 2.13 -1.62 -13.14
CA THR A 273 1.65 -0.25 -13.44
C THR A 273 0.27 -0.23 -14.09
N GLY A 274 -0.06 -1.26 -14.88
CA GLY A 274 -1.38 -1.39 -15.52
C GLY A 274 -2.47 -1.52 -14.46
N SER A 275 -2.24 -2.33 -13.42
CA SER A 275 -3.12 -2.44 -12.26
C SER A 275 -3.29 -1.11 -11.55
N ILE A 276 -2.20 -0.36 -11.30
CA ILE A 276 -2.27 0.96 -10.68
C ILE A 276 -3.11 1.93 -11.53
N ILE A 277 -2.85 2.00 -12.82
CA ILE A 277 -3.55 2.91 -13.74
C ILE A 277 -5.03 2.54 -13.85
N SER A 278 -5.37 1.25 -13.88
CA SER A 278 -6.75 0.76 -13.98
C SER A 278 -7.61 1.12 -12.77
N GLU A 279 -7.00 1.35 -11.60
CA GLU A 279 -7.71 1.74 -10.37
C GLU A 279 -7.95 3.26 -10.27
N ILE A 280 -7.29 4.10 -11.08
CA ILE A 280 -7.45 5.56 -11.03
C ILE A 280 -8.93 6.00 -11.14
N PRO A 281 -9.75 5.47 -12.07
CA PRO A 281 -11.16 5.84 -12.15
C PRO A 281 -11.98 5.43 -10.92
N SER A 282 -11.51 4.45 -10.16
CA SER A 282 -12.17 3.91 -8.98
C SER A 282 -11.78 4.60 -7.68
N ILE A 283 -10.75 5.47 -7.68
CA ILE A 283 -10.20 6.12 -6.48
C ILE A 283 -11.28 6.79 -5.62
N ALA A 284 -12.26 7.45 -6.23
CA ALA A 284 -13.36 8.10 -5.52
C ALA A 284 -14.27 7.13 -4.74
N LYS A 285 -14.24 5.83 -5.05
CA LYS A 285 -15.05 4.80 -4.40
C LYS A 285 -14.39 4.22 -3.14
N TYR A 286 -13.07 4.34 -3.01
CA TYR A 286 -12.35 3.81 -1.86
C TYR A 286 -12.67 4.60 -0.61
N LYS A 287 -12.96 3.89 0.49
CA LYS A 287 -13.26 4.49 1.77
C LYS A 287 -12.55 3.72 2.87
N ILE A 288 -11.68 4.37 3.62
CA ILE A 288 -11.12 3.79 4.84
C ILE A 288 -12.22 3.81 5.89
N THR A 289 -12.65 2.60 6.31
CA THR A 289 -13.76 2.40 7.26
C THR A 289 -13.28 2.03 8.64
N ASP A 290 -12.07 1.46 8.75
CA ASP A 290 -11.48 1.08 10.03
C ASP A 290 -9.96 1.17 10.02
N SER A 291 -9.36 1.34 11.21
CA SER A 291 -7.94 1.56 11.39
C SER A 291 -7.48 1.00 12.73
N ILE A 292 -6.83 -0.16 12.70
CA ILE A 292 -6.49 -0.96 13.88
C ILE A 292 -4.97 -1.14 14.04
N GLY A 293 -4.56 -1.52 15.24
CA GLY A 293 -3.19 -1.96 15.54
C GLY A 293 -3.18 -3.42 15.98
N TRP A 294 -2.20 -4.18 15.55
CA TRP A 294 -2.00 -5.60 15.86
C TRP A 294 -0.58 -5.86 16.35
N PRO A 295 -0.37 -6.74 17.34
CA PRO A 295 -1.34 -7.56 18.08
C PRO A 295 -2.16 -6.77 19.10
N TYR A 296 -3.35 -7.23 19.40
CA TYR A 296 -4.27 -6.58 20.37
C TYR A 296 -3.84 -6.78 21.82
N LYS A 297 -3.32 -7.97 22.12
CA LYS A 297 -2.89 -8.35 23.48
C LYS A 297 -1.44 -8.82 23.45
N THR A 298 -0.57 -8.02 24.06
CA THR A 298 0.87 -8.31 24.14
C THR A 298 1.39 -8.13 25.57
N ARG A 299 2.54 -8.75 25.83
CA ARG A 299 3.42 -8.43 26.96
C ARG A 299 4.79 -8.03 26.44
N GLY A 300 5.41 -7.02 27.02
CA GLY A 300 6.80 -6.67 26.74
C GLY A 300 7.75 -7.63 27.47
N LYS A 301 8.78 -8.09 26.78
CA LYS A 301 9.86 -8.88 27.42
C LYS A 301 11.20 -8.51 26.81
N THR A 302 12.17 -8.21 27.65
CA THR A 302 13.56 -8.08 27.24
C THR A 302 14.22 -9.46 27.34
N MET A 303 14.70 -9.95 26.19
CA MET A 303 15.57 -11.13 26.08
C MET A 303 16.93 -10.64 25.58
N THR A 304 17.40 -11.00 24.40
CA THR A 304 18.54 -10.34 23.75
C THR A 304 18.21 -8.90 23.33
N LEU A 305 16.97 -8.69 22.88
CA LEU A 305 16.36 -7.41 22.55
C LEU A 305 15.03 -7.30 23.29
N TRP A 306 14.40 -6.11 23.25
CA TRP A 306 13.02 -5.97 23.70
C TRP A 306 12.07 -6.48 22.64
N TYR A 307 11.08 -7.28 23.02
CA TYR A 307 10.05 -7.84 22.16
C TYR A 307 8.64 -7.55 22.67
N GLY A 308 7.72 -7.27 21.76
CA GLY A 308 6.28 -7.31 22.00
C GLY A 308 5.76 -8.73 21.74
N ILE A 309 5.57 -9.49 22.80
CA ILE A 309 5.17 -10.90 22.68
C ILE A 309 3.65 -10.98 22.72
N PRO A 310 2.98 -11.53 21.68
CA PRO A 310 1.55 -11.82 21.73
C PRO A 310 1.23 -12.72 22.93
N ILE A 311 0.18 -12.43 23.72
CA ILE A 311 -0.23 -13.30 24.83
C ILE A 311 -0.49 -14.70 24.31
N THR A 312 -1.26 -14.84 23.22
CA THR A 312 -1.22 -15.97 22.31
C THR A 312 -1.29 -15.43 20.88
N LEU A 313 -0.53 -16.00 19.98
CA LEU A 313 -0.62 -15.61 18.56
C LEU A 313 -1.99 -15.95 18.02
N GLU A 314 -2.48 -17.15 18.31
CA GLU A 314 -3.77 -17.66 17.84
C GLU A 314 -4.93 -16.70 18.15
N SER A 315 -5.11 -16.28 19.41
CA SER A 315 -6.23 -15.38 19.77
C SER A 315 -6.13 -14.00 19.11
N ASN A 316 -4.89 -13.51 18.88
CA ASN A 316 -4.67 -12.26 18.16
C ASN A 316 -4.98 -12.39 16.66
N VAL A 317 -4.76 -13.55 16.06
CA VAL A 317 -5.11 -13.83 14.66
C VAL A 317 -6.62 -13.97 14.49
N VAL A 318 -7.29 -14.72 15.37
CA VAL A 318 -8.76 -14.83 15.37
C VAL A 318 -9.42 -13.45 15.45
N GLN A 319 -8.94 -12.60 16.36
CA GLN A 319 -9.45 -11.23 16.46
C GLN A 319 -9.16 -10.40 15.21
N LEU A 320 -7.98 -10.56 14.59
CA LEU A 320 -7.62 -9.86 13.36
C LEU A 320 -8.59 -10.20 12.21
N HIS A 321 -8.90 -11.48 12.02
CA HIS A 321 -9.84 -11.92 10.98
C HIS A 321 -11.26 -11.40 11.21
N LYS A 322 -11.71 -11.38 12.46
CA LYS A 322 -12.99 -10.74 12.81
C LYS A 322 -13.01 -9.25 12.45
N GLU A 323 -11.97 -8.49 12.82
CA GLU A 323 -11.90 -7.05 12.58
C GLU A 323 -11.71 -6.71 11.08
N LEU A 324 -10.80 -7.40 10.37
CA LEU A 324 -10.53 -7.10 8.97
C LEU A 324 -11.60 -7.63 8.01
N PHE A 325 -12.06 -8.87 8.23
CA PHE A 325 -12.87 -9.58 7.26
C PHE A 325 -14.30 -9.87 7.74
N GLY A 326 -14.61 -9.61 9.01
CA GLY A 326 -15.92 -9.89 9.59
C GLY A 326 -16.15 -11.38 9.87
N GLU A 327 -15.09 -12.19 9.94
CA GLU A 327 -15.17 -13.63 10.21
C GLU A 327 -15.37 -13.88 11.71
N GLU A 328 -16.61 -13.90 12.17
CA GLU A 328 -16.98 -14.05 13.59
C GLU A 328 -16.53 -15.40 14.20
N ASN A 329 -16.46 -16.45 13.40
CA ASN A 329 -16.12 -17.82 13.82
C ASN A 329 -14.82 -18.32 13.15
N TYR A 330 -13.86 -17.41 12.91
CA TYR A 330 -12.60 -17.81 12.32
C TYR A 330 -11.83 -18.75 13.23
N GLU A 331 -11.34 -19.84 12.66
CA GLU A 331 -10.41 -20.78 13.31
C GLU A 331 -9.03 -20.62 12.70
N ALA A 332 -8.06 -20.26 13.54
CA ALA A 332 -6.67 -20.13 13.08
C ALA A 332 -6.13 -21.46 12.51
N SER A 333 -5.28 -21.36 11.52
CA SER A 333 -4.63 -22.52 10.88
C SER A 333 -3.81 -23.33 11.90
N ASP A 334 -3.56 -24.61 11.60
CA ASP A 334 -2.68 -25.45 12.42
C ASP A 334 -1.25 -24.87 12.50
N LYS A 335 -0.84 -24.14 11.47
CA LYS A 335 0.44 -23.42 11.44
C LYS A 335 0.48 -22.33 12.49
N VAL A 336 -0.51 -21.46 12.55
CA VAL A 336 -0.61 -20.39 13.56
C VAL A 336 -0.72 -20.98 14.96
N LYS A 337 -1.52 -22.03 15.19
CA LYS A 337 -1.66 -22.73 16.47
C LYS A 337 -0.30 -23.31 16.94
N SER A 338 0.45 -23.93 16.02
CA SER A 338 1.79 -24.45 16.30
C SER A 338 2.78 -23.34 16.68
N ILE A 339 2.82 -22.25 15.92
CA ILE A 339 3.68 -21.09 16.21
C ILE A 339 3.28 -20.45 17.54
N SER A 340 1.98 -20.29 17.82
CA SER A 340 1.46 -19.77 19.08
C SER A 340 2.00 -20.58 20.27
N THR A 341 1.95 -21.91 20.19
CA THR A 341 2.47 -22.82 21.20
C THR A 341 3.99 -22.65 21.36
N GLN A 342 4.75 -22.53 20.26
CA GLN A 342 6.19 -22.32 20.32
C GLN A 342 6.57 -20.98 21.00
N ILE A 343 5.82 -19.90 20.71
CA ILE A 343 6.03 -18.59 21.33
C ILE A 343 5.81 -18.71 22.84
N VAL A 344 4.68 -19.30 23.26
CA VAL A 344 4.34 -19.43 24.69
C VAL A 344 5.40 -20.25 25.44
N ASN A 345 5.90 -21.36 24.85
CA ASN A 345 6.88 -22.23 25.47
C ASN A 345 8.28 -21.58 25.61
N LYS A 346 8.63 -20.61 24.75
CA LYS A 346 9.94 -19.93 24.78
C LYS A 346 9.93 -18.62 25.55
N THR A 347 8.79 -18.14 25.96
CA THR A 347 8.64 -16.81 26.58
C THR A 347 7.89 -16.83 27.91
#